data_580b96ec213c2162791be8b77e172f1b
#
_entry.id   580b96ec213c2162791be8b77e172f1b
#
_cell.length_a   1.000
_cell.length_b   1.000
_cell.length_c   1.000
_cell.angle_alpha   90.00
_cell.angle_beta   90.00
_cell.angle_gamma   90.00
#
_symmetry.space_group_name_H-M   'P 1'
#
loop_
_entity.id
_entity.type
_entity.pdbx_description
1 polymer ?
#
loop_
_entity_poly.entity_id
_entity_poly.type
_entity_poly.pdbx_seq_one_letter_code
_entity_poly.pdbx_strand_id
1 'polypeptide(L)'
;GHDVMNELAKRGYEGVGVDVEEMDITDAAAVDSVIREAKVDSVVHCAAWTAVDAAEDNEEMCRKVNAEGTENIAKVCKALDIPMIYISTDYVFEGEGTRPWEPDDKVTQPLNIYGQTKYEGEQAVERLLDKYYIVRIAWVFGVSGKNFITTMLNLGETHDTLTVVDDQVGTPTYTYDLARLLVDMLEKDAYGKYHVTNEGGYITWYEFAKEIFRQAGVEVK
;
A
#
# COMPACT_ATOMS: atom_id res chain seq x y z
N GLY A 1 5.36 -2.97 -5.61
CA GLY A 1 6.33 -4.05 -5.89
C GLY A 1 7.40 -3.64 -6.89
N HIS A 2 7.03 -3.10 -8.06
CA HIS A 2 7.97 -2.79 -9.15
C HIS A 2 9.16 -1.92 -8.70
N ASP A 3 8.90 -0.78 -8.07
CA ASP A 3 9.95 0.13 -7.61
C ASP A 3 10.82 -0.46 -6.49
N VAL A 4 10.25 -1.34 -5.66
CA VAL A 4 11.02 -2.07 -4.65
C VAL A 4 12.03 -3.00 -5.32
N MET A 5 11.61 -3.75 -6.34
CA MET A 5 12.50 -4.61 -7.12
C MET A 5 13.63 -3.82 -7.79
N ASN A 6 13.31 -2.67 -8.37
CA ASN A 6 14.30 -1.78 -8.98
C ASN A 6 15.30 -1.25 -7.95
N GLU A 7 14.85 -0.86 -6.76
CA GLU A 7 15.72 -0.34 -5.72
C GLU A 7 16.61 -1.43 -5.12
N LEU A 8 16.08 -2.64 -4.91
CA LEU A 8 16.89 -3.80 -4.50
C LEU A 8 18.02 -4.07 -5.49
N ALA A 9 17.68 -4.17 -6.78
CA ALA A 9 18.68 -4.40 -7.84
C ALA A 9 19.74 -3.28 -7.89
N LYS A 10 19.33 -2.01 -7.78
CA LYS A 10 20.21 -0.84 -7.76
C LYS A 10 21.21 -0.87 -6.59
N ARG A 11 20.81 -1.41 -5.44
CA ARG A 11 21.67 -1.57 -4.26
C ARG A 11 22.46 -2.88 -4.24
N GLY A 12 22.28 -3.74 -5.24
CA GLY A 12 22.97 -5.02 -5.34
C GLY A 12 22.38 -6.13 -4.47
N TYR A 13 21.12 -5.97 -4.01
CA TYR A 13 20.38 -7.03 -3.35
C TYR A 13 19.74 -7.97 -4.37
N GLU A 14 19.66 -9.24 -4.01
CA GLU A 14 18.88 -10.21 -4.77
C GLU A 14 17.41 -10.09 -4.36
N GLY A 15 16.53 -9.82 -5.32
CA GLY A 15 15.10 -9.74 -5.13
C GLY A 15 14.37 -10.81 -5.92
N VAL A 16 13.38 -11.45 -5.29
CA VAL A 16 12.45 -12.36 -5.95
C VAL A 16 11.07 -11.71 -5.98
N GLY A 17 10.66 -11.19 -7.13
CA GLY A 17 9.35 -10.62 -7.34
C GLY A 17 8.38 -11.67 -7.83
N VAL A 18 7.23 -11.78 -7.18
CA VAL A 18 6.13 -12.69 -7.54
C VAL A 18 4.81 -11.94 -7.58
N ASP A 19 3.90 -12.38 -8.44
CA ASP A 19 2.53 -11.89 -8.55
C ASP A 19 1.55 -13.08 -8.38
N VAL A 20 0.27 -12.85 -8.54
CA VAL A 20 -0.79 -13.85 -8.32
C VAL A 20 -0.59 -15.13 -9.16
N GLU A 21 0.00 -15.01 -10.34
CA GLU A 21 0.26 -16.16 -11.22
C GLU A 21 1.33 -17.10 -10.66
N GLU A 22 2.33 -16.58 -9.94
CA GLU A 22 3.39 -17.37 -9.33
C GLU A 22 3.07 -17.73 -7.87
N MET A 23 2.34 -16.85 -7.17
CA MET A 23 1.98 -17.05 -5.76
C MET A 23 0.63 -16.41 -5.44
N ASP A 24 -0.44 -17.17 -5.57
CA ASP A 24 -1.74 -16.75 -5.04
C ASP A 24 -1.67 -16.71 -3.51
N ILE A 25 -1.66 -15.50 -2.92
CA ILE A 25 -1.57 -15.32 -1.47
C ILE A 25 -2.75 -15.90 -0.70
N THR A 26 -3.87 -16.18 -1.37
CA THR A 26 -5.05 -16.81 -0.77
C THR A 26 -4.91 -18.33 -0.62
N ASP A 27 -3.88 -18.92 -1.25
CA ASP A 27 -3.51 -20.33 -1.09
C ASP A 27 -2.32 -20.45 -0.14
N ALA A 28 -2.57 -20.89 1.08
CA ALA A 28 -1.55 -21.03 2.12
C ALA A 28 -0.42 -22.01 1.73
N ALA A 29 -0.71 -23.04 0.93
CA ALA A 29 0.28 -23.99 0.50
C ALA A 29 1.20 -23.39 -0.57
N ALA A 30 0.66 -22.63 -1.51
CA ALA A 30 1.44 -21.90 -2.50
C ALA A 30 2.36 -20.88 -1.82
N VAL A 31 1.86 -20.11 -0.84
CA VAL A 31 2.65 -19.14 -0.07
C VAL A 31 3.81 -19.81 0.66
N ASP A 32 3.55 -20.92 1.37
CA ASP A 32 4.60 -21.66 2.10
C ASP A 32 5.68 -22.19 1.16
N SER A 33 5.29 -22.81 0.04
CA SER A 33 6.22 -23.38 -0.96
C SER A 33 7.10 -22.28 -1.57
N VAL A 34 6.49 -21.24 -2.11
CA VAL A 34 7.21 -20.20 -2.87
C VAL A 34 8.18 -19.44 -1.98
N ILE A 35 7.77 -19.01 -0.78
CA ILE A 35 8.64 -18.25 0.13
C ILE A 35 9.82 -19.14 0.62
N ARG A 36 9.57 -20.42 0.93
CA ARG A 36 10.67 -21.33 1.35
C ARG A 36 11.63 -21.65 0.23
N GLU A 37 11.15 -21.86 -0.98
CA GLU A 37 11.99 -22.14 -2.15
C GLU A 37 12.84 -20.92 -2.52
N ALA A 38 12.32 -19.72 -2.36
CA ALA A 38 13.02 -18.47 -2.60
C ALA A 38 14.17 -18.21 -1.61
N LYS A 39 14.16 -18.82 -0.41
CA LYS A 39 15.20 -18.69 0.64
C LYS A 39 15.54 -17.24 0.98
N VAL A 40 14.54 -16.42 1.07
CA VAL A 40 14.67 -14.98 1.34
C VAL A 40 14.94 -14.69 2.80
N ASP A 41 15.62 -13.57 3.08
CA ASP A 41 15.91 -13.07 4.43
C ASP A 41 14.79 -12.15 4.96
N SER A 42 13.89 -11.70 4.09
CA SER A 42 12.78 -10.81 4.43
C SER A 42 11.69 -10.83 3.36
N VAL A 43 10.49 -10.37 3.71
CA VAL A 43 9.36 -10.24 2.78
C VAL A 43 8.81 -8.81 2.78
N VAL A 44 8.64 -8.22 1.57
CA VAL A 44 7.90 -6.97 1.36
C VAL A 44 6.57 -7.29 0.71
N HIS A 45 5.51 -7.28 1.49
CA HIS A 45 4.16 -7.63 1.05
C HIS A 45 3.44 -6.41 0.48
N CYS A 46 3.42 -6.32 -0.86
CA CYS A 46 2.78 -5.24 -1.61
C CYS A 46 1.42 -5.63 -2.23
N ALA A 47 1.10 -6.93 -2.27
CA ALA A 47 -0.14 -7.39 -2.87
C ALA A 47 -1.35 -7.01 -2.03
N ALA A 48 -2.41 -6.54 -2.67
CA ALA A 48 -3.67 -6.20 -2.01
C ALA A 48 -4.81 -6.07 -3.04
N TRP A 49 -6.03 -6.29 -2.60
CA TRP A 49 -7.21 -5.78 -3.27
C TRP A 49 -7.30 -4.27 -2.98
N THR A 50 -7.15 -3.43 -4.00
CA THR A 50 -7.09 -1.96 -3.85
C THR A 50 -8.26 -1.23 -4.51
N ALA A 51 -9.18 -1.94 -5.15
CA ALA A 51 -10.38 -1.36 -5.74
C ALA A 51 -11.42 -1.10 -4.63
N VAL A 52 -11.34 0.08 -4.00
CA VAL A 52 -12.11 0.46 -2.81
C VAL A 52 -13.61 0.29 -3.02
N ASP A 53 -14.16 0.91 -4.09
CA ASP A 53 -15.60 0.83 -4.36
C ASP A 53 -16.05 -0.61 -4.68
N ALA A 54 -15.26 -1.35 -5.45
CA ALA A 54 -15.57 -2.73 -5.77
C ALA A 54 -15.47 -3.69 -4.56
N ALA A 55 -14.77 -3.29 -3.50
CA ALA A 55 -14.68 -4.08 -2.28
C ALA A 55 -16.04 -4.19 -1.57
N GLU A 56 -16.90 -3.16 -1.65
CA GLU A 56 -18.24 -3.17 -1.05
C GLU A 56 -19.14 -4.27 -1.63
N ASP A 57 -18.99 -4.55 -2.94
CA ASP A 57 -19.73 -5.60 -3.62
C ASP A 57 -19.04 -6.99 -3.56
N ASN A 58 -17.78 -7.04 -3.09
CA ASN A 58 -16.93 -8.23 -3.10
C ASN A 58 -16.21 -8.44 -1.76
N GLU A 59 -16.91 -8.22 -0.65
CA GLU A 59 -16.35 -8.27 0.72
C GLU A 59 -15.55 -9.55 1.00
N GLU A 60 -16.13 -10.72 0.69
CA GLU A 60 -15.50 -12.02 0.96
C GLU A 60 -14.14 -12.14 0.24
N MET A 61 -14.07 -11.79 -1.04
CA MET A 61 -12.83 -11.86 -1.80
C MET A 61 -11.81 -10.80 -1.34
N CYS A 62 -12.28 -9.59 -1.04
CA CYS A 62 -11.43 -8.54 -0.51
C CYS A 62 -10.79 -8.97 0.83
N ARG A 63 -11.57 -9.56 1.73
CA ARG A 63 -11.09 -10.11 3.02
C ARG A 63 -10.11 -11.27 2.82
N LYS A 64 -10.43 -12.17 1.89
CA LYS A 64 -9.57 -13.30 1.55
C LYS A 64 -8.19 -12.85 1.08
N VAL A 65 -8.12 -11.80 0.25
CA VAL A 65 -6.85 -11.24 -0.23
C VAL A 65 -6.15 -10.42 0.86
N ASN A 66 -6.84 -9.42 1.44
CA ASN A 66 -6.19 -8.41 2.29
C ASN A 66 -5.90 -8.91 3.71
N ALA A 67 -6.76 -9.75 4.28
CA ALA A 67 -6.62 -10.27 5.63
C ALA A 67 -6.02 -11.68 5.65
N GLU A 68 -6.68 -12.67 5.03
CA GLU A 68 -6.25 -14.06 5.07
C GLU A 68 -4.95 -14.27 4.29
N GLY A 69 -4.80 -13.67 3.10
CA GLY A 69 -3.57 -13.72 2.32
C GLY A 69 -2.38 -13.10 3.06
N THR A 70 -2.60 -11.97 3.75
CA THR A 70 -1.60 -11.37 4.62
C THR A 70 -1.23 -12.28 5.79
N GLU A 71 -2.22 -12.93 6.41
CA GLU A 71 -2.00 -13.90 7.50
C GLU A 71 -1.21 -15.11 7.02
N ASN A 72 -1.45 -15.62 5.81
CA ASN A 72 -0.69 -16.72 5.23
C ASN A 72 0.79 -16.38 5.10
N ILE A 73 1.11 -15.20 4.57
CA ILE A 73 2.50 -14.72 4.46
C ILE A 73 3.13 -14.57 5.85
N ALA A 74 2.42 -13.94 6.78
CA ALA A 74 2.91 -13.73 8.15
C ALA A 74 3.21 -15.05 8.88
N LYS A 75 2.40 -16.09 8.69
CA LYS A 75 2.66 -17.43 9.24
C LYS A 75 3.99 -18.02 8.75
N VAL A 76 4.29 -17.86 7.47
CA VAL A 76 5.54 -18.36 6.89
C VAL A 76 6.73 -17.52 7.38
N CYS A 77 6.62 -16.20 7.42
CA CYS A 77 7.65 -15.33 7.98
C CYS A 77 7.96 -15.69 9.44
N LYS A 78 6.93 -15.96 10.25
CA LYS A 78 7.10 -16.47 11.63
C LYS A 78 7.85 -17.78 11.69
N ALA A 79 7.46 -18.74 10.85
CA ALA A 79 8.08 -20.07 10.83
C ALA A 79 9.54 -20.04 10.40
N LEU A 80 9.94 -19.04 9.59
CA LEU A 80 11.31 -18.82 9.12
C LEU A 80 12.10 -17.84 9.99
N ASP A 81 11.44 -17.19 10.96
CA ASP A 81 12.01 -16.12 11.81
C ASP A 81 12.56 -14.90 11.00
N ILE A 82 11.92 -14.58 9.89
CA ILE A 82 12.32 -13.47 9.00
C ILE A 82 11.37 -12.27 9.16
N PRO A 83 11.87 -11.02 8.99
CA PRO A 83 11.05 -9.83 9.05
C PRO A 83 10.10 -9.70 7.86
N MET A 84 8.98 -9.02 8.11
CA MET A 84 7.97 -8.70 7.11
C MET A 84 7.68 -7.21 7.10
N ILE A 85 7.69 -6.58 5.93
CA ILE A 85 7.10 -5.27 5.70
C ILE A 85 5.71 -5.48 5.10
N TYR A 86 4.68 -4.96 5.76
CA TYR A 86 3.30 -4.97 5.28
C TYR A 86 2.88 -3.57 4.86
N ILE A 87 2.54 -3.39 3.59
CA ILE A 87 2.01 -2.12 3.08
C ILE A 87 0.54 -2.03 3.44
N SER A 88 0.20 -1.10 4.32
CA SER A 88 -1.15 -0.77 4.76
C SER A 88 -1.59 0.60 4.21
N THR A 89 -2.65 1.17 4.75
CA THR A 89 -3.32 2.35 4.23
C THR A 89 -3.82 3.25 5.35
N ASP A 90 -4.00 4.53 5.07
CA ASP A 90 -4.73 5.49 5.90
C ASP A 90 -6.22 5.17 6.04
N TYR A 91 -6.81 4.41 5.12
CA TYR A 91 -8.21 3.95 5.17
C TYR A 91 -8.54 3.05 6.38
N VAL A 92 -7.55 2.66 7.18
CA VAL A 92 -7.79 1.99 8.47
C VAL A 92 -8.44 2.93 9.49
N PHE A 93 -8.31 4.24 9.31
CA PHE A 93 -8.93 5.24 10.16
C PHE A 93 -10.31 5.67 9.64
N GLU A 94 -11.14 6.23 10.53
CA GLU A 94 -12.47 6.74 10.21
C GLU A 94 -12.47 8.02 9.36
N GLY A 95 -11.32 8.64 9.12
CA GLY A 95 -11.18 9.80 8.25
C GLY A 95 -11.72 11.13 8.84
N GLU A 96 -12.18 11.12 10.08
CA GLU A 96 -12.68 12.33 10.76
C GLU A 96 -11.58 12.99 11.59
N GLY A 97 -11.70 14.31 11.74
CA GLY A 97 -10.81 15.09 12.61
C GLY A 97 -10.15 16.26 11.90
N THR A 98 -9.32 16.99 12.65
CA THR A 98 -8.67 18.23 12.18
C THR A 98 -7.14 18.19 12.31
N ARG A 99 -6.59 17.06 12.73
CA ARG A 99 -5.15 16.83 12.82
C ARG A 99 -4.73 15.59 12.02
N PRO A 100 -3.47 15.50 11.60
CA PRO A 100 -2.93 14.26 11.06
C PRO A 100 -3.06 13.09 12.03
N TRP A 101 -3.29 11.91 11.50
CA TRP A 101 -3.24 10.66 12.26
C TRP A 101 -1.80 10.30 12.61
N GLU A 102 -1.59 9.82 13.82
CA GLU A 102 -0.31 9.30 14.29
C GLU A 102 -0.29 7.76 14.22
N PRO A 103 0.89 7.13 14.09
CA PRO A 103 1.00 5.67 13.99
C PRO A 103 0.35 4.91 15.15
N ASP A 104 0.38 5.48 16.35
CA ASP A 104 -0.16 4.91 17.59
C ASP A 104 -1.62 5.30 17.87
N ASP A 105 -2.24 6.11 17.01
CA ASP A 105 -3.65 6.42 17.14
C ASP A 105 -4.48 5.15 17.03
N LYS A 106 -5.50 5.06 17.91
CA LYS A 106 -6.37 3.89 17.94
C LYS A 106 -7.23 3.85 16.69
N VAL A 107 -7.15 2.76 15.95
CA VAL A 107 -8.12 2.44 14.92
C VAL A 107 -9.43 2.07 15.59
N THR A 108 -10.50 2.79 15.27
CA THR A 108 -11.82 2.58 15.85
C THR A 108 -12.75 1.85 14.90
N GLN A 109 -13.04 2.43 13.75
CA GLN A 109 -13.96 1.87 12.77
C GLN A 109 -13.59 2.34 11.36
N PRO A 110 -12.91 1.52 10.56
CA PRO A 110 -12.72 1.81 9.14
C PRO A 110 -14.05 2.02 8.43
N LEU A 111 -14.12 3.02 7.53
CA LEU A 111 -15.38 3.43 6.89
C LEU A 111 -15.87 2.46 5.81
N ASN A 112 -14.99 1.64 5.26
CA ASN A 112 -15.28 0.77 4.12
C ASN A 112 -14.62 -0.61 4.27
N ILE A 113 -15.07 -1.54 3.46
CA ILE A 113 -14.57 -2.94 3.45
C ILE A 113 -13.08 -3.00 3.14
N TYR A 114 -12.58 -2.16 2.23
CA TYR A 114 -11.15 -2.09 1.96
C TYR A 114 -10.33 -1.75 3.21
N GLY A 115 -10.66 -0.65 3.89
CA GLY A 115 -9.98 -0.24 5.12
C GLY A 115 -10.09 -1.28 6.23
N GLN A 116 -11.28 -1.86 6.42
CA GLN A 116 -11.52 -2.91 7.41
C GLN A 116 -10.63 -4.14 7.14
N THR A 117 -10.62 -4.65 5.92
CA THR A 117 -9.83 -5.85 5.58
C THR A 117 -8.31 -5.60 5.61
N LYS A 118 -7.87 -4.39 5.27
CA LYS A 118 -6.46 -3.99 5.46
C LYS A 118 -6.09 -3.93 6.94
N TYR A 119 -6.98 -3.42 7.80
CA TYR A 119 -6.75 -3.41 9.25
C TYR A 119 -6.74 -4.82 9.86
N GLU A 120 -7.62 -5.72 9.41
CA GLU A 120 -7.56 -7.13 9.79
C GLU A 120 -6.21 -7.78 9.43
N GLY A 121 -5.63 -7.41 8.28
CA GLY A 121 -4.26 -7.77 7.90
C GLY A 121 -3.21 -7.23 8.86
N GLU A 122 -3.30 -5.96 9.30
CA GLU A 122 -2.42 -5.41 10.34
C GLU A 122 -2.50 -6.23 11.64
N GLN A 123 -3.72 -6.54 12.09
CA GLN A 123 -3.94 -7.35 13.30
C GLN A 123 -3.35 -8.75 13.17
N ALA A 124 -3.39 -9.37 11.98
CA ALA A 124 -2.77 -10.66 11.74
C ALA A 124 -1.23 -10.57 11.84
N VAL A 125 -0.63 -9.54 11.26
CA VAL A 125 0.81 -9.27 11.34
C VAL A 125 1.24 -9.05 12.79
N GLU A 126 0.57 -8.17 13.54
CA GLU A 126 0.88 -7.89 14.96
C GLU A 126 0.74 -9.11 15.87
N ARG A 127 -0.28 -9.94 15.62
CA ARG A 127 -0.52 -11.16 16.41
C ARG A 127 0.54 -12.23 16.18
N LEU A 128 1.10 -12.30 14.98
CA LEU A 128 1.97 -13.40 14.56
C LEU A 128 3.45 -13.06 14.66
N LEU A 129 3.85 -11.81 14.41
CA LEU A 129 5.24 -11.44 14.23
C LEU A 129 5.74 -10.47 15.29
N ASP A 130 7.00 -10.64 15.68
CA ASP A 130 7.76 -9.67 16.47
C ASP A 130 8.64 -8.77 15.56
N LYS A 131 9.02 -9.30 14.38
CA LYS A 131 9.87 -8.63 13.38
C LYS A 131 9.00 -8.13 12.23
N TYR A 132 8.33 -7.00 12.41
CA TYR A 132 7.45 -6.46 11.37
C TYR A 132 7.53 -4.95 11.24
N TYR A 133 7.23 -4.48 10.05
CA TYR A 133 6.91 -3.10 9.76
C TYR A 133 5.52 -3.04 9.14
N ILE A 134 4.60 -2.32 9.76
CA ILE A 134 3.32 -1.94 9.17
C ILE A 134 3.49 -0.52 8.65
N VAL A 135 3.44 -0.37 7.34
CA VAL A 135 3.68 0.91 6.65
C VAL A 135 2.37 1.39 6.05
N ARG A 136 1.71 2.33 6.71
CA ARG A 136 0.50 2.99 6.22
C ARG A 136 0.87 4.10 5.27
N ILE A 137 0.31 4.05 4.08
CA ILE A 137 0.54 5.00 3.00
C ILE A 137 -0.79 5.55 2.48
N ALA A 138 -0.74 6.71 1.82
CA ALA A 138 -1.92 7.36 1.23
C ALA A 138 -1.60 7.82 -0.19
N TRP A 139 -2.61 7.88 -1.06
CA TRP A 139 -2.58 8.52 -2.37
C TRP A 139 -1.36 8.13 -3.21
N VAL A 140 -1.16 6.82 -3.35
CA VAL A 140 0.03 6.26 -4.00
C VAL A 140 0.03 6.51 -5.49
N PHE A 141 1.13 7.04 -5.99
CA PHE A 141 1.36 7.22 -7.42
C PHE A 141 2.80 6.85 -7.81
N GLY A 142 2.99 6.49 -9.06
CA GLY A 142 4.29 6.14 -9.60
C GLY A 142 4.27 6.02 -11.12
N VAL A 143 5.42 5.70 -11.68
CA VAL A 143 5.59 5.56 -13.12
C VAL A 143 4.92 4.30 -13.65
N SER A 144 4.83 3.26 -12.82
CA SER A 144 4.26 1.96 -13.17
C SER A 144 2.84 1.80 -12.65
N GLY A 145 1.99 1.18 -13.46
CA GLY A 145 0.62 0.86 -13.10
C GLY A 145 -0.35 2.04 -13.21
N LYS A 146 -1.63 1.73 -12.93
CA LYS A 146 -2.71 2.72 -12.93
C LYS A 146 -2.71 3.47 -11.60
N ASN A 147 -2.79 4.79 -11.66
CA ASN A 147 -2.86 5.68 -10.49
C ASN A 147 -3.69 6.93 -10.81
N PHE A 148 -3.88 7.80 -9.79
CA PHE A 148 -4.69 9.01 -9.95
C PHE A 148 -4.14 9.95 -11.04
N ILE A 149 -2.81 10.13 -11.13
CA ILE A 149 -2.19 11.00 -12.13
C ILE A 149 -2.52 10.51 -13.54
N THR A 150 -2.27 9.22 -13.82
CA THR A 150 -2.56 8.65 -15.15
C THR A 150 -4.05 8.66 -15.46
N THR A 151 -4.90 8.49 -14.44
CA THR A 151 -6.36 8.58 -14.60
C THR A 151 -6.79 9.99 -14.98
N MET A 152 -6.30 11.02 -14.27
CA MET A 152 -6.63 12.42 -14.58
C MET A 152 -6.17 12.80 -15.99
N LEU A 153 -4.95 12.45 -16.37
CA LEU A 153 -4.43 12.75 -17.70
C LEU A 153 -5.30 12.12 -18.82
N ASN A 154 -5.67 10.84 -18.67
CA ASN A 154 -6.55 10.16 -19.64
C ASN A 154 -7.96 10.80 -19.70
N LEU A 155 -8.50 11.21 -18.57
CA LEU A 155 -9.80 11.92 -18.52
C LEU A 155 -9.69 13.30 -19.17
N GLY A 156 -8.60 14.02 -18.95
CA GLY A 156 -8.35 15.33 -19.56
C GLY A 156 -8.23 15.31 -21.08
N GLU A 157 -7.89 14.16 -21.70
CA GLU A 157 -7.89 14.02 -23.14
C GLU A 157 -9.31 13.95 -23.75
N THR A 158 -10.31 13.60 -22.96
CA THR A 158 -11.65 13.27 -23.43
C THR A 158 -12.77 14.14 -22.82
N HIS A 159 -12.45 14.94 -21.80
CA HIS A 159 -13.43 15.74 -21.06
C HIS A 159 -12.90 17.18 -20.88
N ASP A 160 -13.73 18.15 -21.24
CA ASP A 160 -13.45 19.57 -21.02
C ASP A 160 -13.74 20.03 -19.57
N THR A 161 -14.47 19.22 -18.82
CA THR A 161 -14.87 19.51 -17.43
C THR A 161 -14.88 18.22 -16.60
N LEU A 162 -14.29 18.27 -15.42
CA LEU A 162 -14.28 17.19 -14.45
C LEU A 162 -14.73 17.66 -13.07
N THR A 163 -15.43 16.79 -12.35
CA THR A 163 -15.79 17.01 -10.94
C THR A 163 -14.87 16.16 -10.07
N VAL A 164 -14.13 16.77 -9.17
CA VAL A 164 -13.19 16.12 -8.27
C VAL A 164 -13.49 16.50 -6.83
N VAL A 165 -13.38 15.54 -5.92
CA VAL A 165 -13.60 15.71 -4.47
C VAL A 165 -12.65 16.78 -3.90
N ASP A 166 -13.18 17.68 -3.07
CA ASP A 166 -12.45 18.83 -2.50
C ASP A 166 -12.55 18.90 -0.95
N ASP A 167 -13.17 17.91 -0.32
CA ASP A 167 -13.34 17.82 1.13
C ASP A 167 -12.48 16.74 1.78
N GLN A 168 -11.76 15.97 1.00
CA GLN A 168 -10.76 15.00 1.47
C GLN A 168 -9.36 15.60 1.36
N VAL A 169 -8.65 15.64 2.48
CA VAL A 169 -7.32 16.23 2.60
C VAL A 169 -6.30 15.16 2.91
N GLY A 170 -5.21 15.13 2.17
CA GLY A 170 -4.17 14.11 2.34
C GLY A 170 -2.81 14.55 1.78
N THR A 171 -1.89 13.61 1.71
CA THR A 171 -0.55 13.80 1.16
C THR A 171 -0.24 12.67 0.18
N PRO A 172 0.07 12.98 -1.09
CA PRO A 172 0.46 11.96 -2.07
C PRO A 172 1.76 11.26 -1.69
N THR A 173 1.86 9.97 -2.04
CA THR A 173 3.04 9.13 -1.81
C THR A 173 3.63 8.64 -3.13
N TYR A 174 4.86 9.06 -3.43
CA TYR A 174 5.57 8.63 -4.63
C TYR A 174 6.25 7.27 -4.41
N THR A 175 5.92 6.28 -5.23
CA THR A 175 6.40 4.90 -5.06
C THR A 175 7.91 4.74 -5.15
N TYR A 176 8.60 5.59 -5.90
CA TYR A 176 10.06 5.57 -5.98
C TYR A 176 10.72 5.95 -4.64
N ASP A 177 10.24 7.00 -3.98
CA ASP A 177 10.76 7.41 -2.68
C ASP A 177 10.37 6.40 -1.59
N LEU A 178 9.12 5.91 -1.64
CA LEU A 178 8.66 4.83 -0.76
C LEU A 178 9.56 3.60 -0.87
N ALA A 179 9.88 3.15 -2.08
CA ALA A 179 10.70 1.96 -2.29
C ALA A 179 12.10 2.09 -1.66
N ARG A 180 12.71 3.27 -1.76
CA ARG A 180 14.00 3.56 -1.11
C ARG A 180 13.92 3.41 0.40
N LEU A 181 12.89 4.00 1.00
CA LEU A 181 12.67 3.89 2.45
C LEU A 181 12.39 2.44 2.87
N LEU A 182 11.56 1.69 2.13
CA LEU A 182 11.28 0.29 2.44
C LEU A 182 12.56 -0.57 2.43
N VAL A 183 13.46 -0.34 1.48
CA VAL A 183 14.76 -1.04 1.46
C VAL A 183 15.65 -0.59 2.62
N ASP A 184 15.67 0.71 2.98
CA ASP A 184 16.37 1.18 4.18
C ASP A 184 15.83 0.53 5.47
N MET A 185 14.51 0.29 5.55
CA MET A 185 13.89 -0.39 6.70
C MET A 185 14.33 -1.84 6.83
N LEU A 186 14.55 -2.56 5.71
CA LEU A 186 15.04 -3.94 5.73
C LEU A 186 16.44 -4.07 6.36
N GLU A 187 17.23 -2.99 6.34
CA GLU A 187 18.57 -2.94 6.92
C GLU A 187 18.57 -2.60 8.42
N LYS A 188 17.39 -2.42 9.02
CA LYS A 188 17.22 -1.96 10.41
C LYS A 188 16.35 -2.92 11.22
N ASP A 189 16.49 -2.84 12.54
CA ASP A 189 15.64 -3.57 13.48
C ASP A 189 14.65 -2.63 14.20
N ALA A 190 14.24 -1.54 13.54
CA ALA A 190 13.29 -0.57 14.06
C ALA A 190 11.84 -0.99 13.76
N TYR A 191 11.46 -2.17 14.22
CA TYR A 191 10.14 -2.76 13.98
C TYR A 191 9.02 -1.92 14.58
N GLY A 192 7.83 -1.99 13.99
CA GLY A 192 6.65 -1.28 14.45
C GLY A 192 5.75 -0.73 13.34
N LYS A 193 4.92 0.24 13.70
CA LYS A 193 3.99 0.93 12.79
C LYS A 193 4.55 2.27 12.35
N TYR A 194 4.31 2.59 11.09
CA TYR A 194 4.79 3.83 10.48
C TYR A 194 3.74 4.43 9.56
N HIS A 195 3.62 5.75 9.57
CA HIS A 195 2.99 6.50 8.50
C HIS A 195 4.08 7.01 7.57
N VAL A 196 3.94 6.72 6.29
CA VAL A 196 4.95 7.09 5.29
C VAL A 196 4.28 7.84 4.14
N THR A 197 4.74 9.05 3.90
CA THR A 197 4.31 9.92 2.81
C THR A 197 5.44 10.84 2.40
N ASN A 198 5.33 11.51 1.25
CA ASN A 198 6.31 12.51 0.84
C ASN A 198 6.15 13.79 1.67
N GLU A 199 7.23 14.55 1.79
CA GLU A 199 7.21 15.87 2.38
C GLU A 199 6.37 16.84 1.53
N GLY A 200 5.76 17.81 2.17
CA GLY A 200 4.95 18.84 1.54
C GLY A 200 3.79 19.29 2.42
N GLY A 201 2.88 20.05 1.82
CA GLY A 201 1.64 20.45 2.47
C GLY A 201 0.54 19.40 2.32
N TYR A 202 -0.54 19.60 3.05
CA TYR A 202 -1.78 18.86 2.86
C TYR A 202 -2.54 19.47 1.69
N ILE A 203 -3.06 18.63 0.79
CA ILE A 203 -3.81 19.03 -0.39
C ILE A 203 -5.11 18.23 -0.50
N THR A 204 -6.09 18.76 -1.25
CA THR A 204 -7.28 18.00 -1.63
C THR A 204 -7.05 17.24 -2.94
N TRP A 205 -7.92 16.26 -3.25
CA TRP A 205 -7.90 15.60 -4.56
C TRP A 205 -8.11 16.59 -5.70
N TYR A 206 -8.93 17.62 -5.47
CA TYR A 206 -9.16 18.70 -6.44
C TYR A 206 -7.87 19.50 -6.70
N GLU A 207 -7.16 19.90 -5.65
CA GLU A 207 -5.87 20.61 -5.79
C GLU A 207 -4.83 19.74 -6.50
N PHE A 208 -4.79 18.44 -6.19
CA PHE A 208 -3.91 17.50 -6.83
C PHE A 208 -4.21 17.38 -8.33
N ALA A 209 -5.50 17.23 -8.71
CA ALA A 209 -5.92 17.19 -10.11
C ALA A 209 -5.54 18.47 -10.86
N LYS A 210 -5.76 19.64 -10.26
CA LYS A 210 -5.35 20.94 -10.86
C LYS A 210 -3.86 21.01 -11.12
N GLU A 211 -3.04 20.57 -10.17
CA GLU A 211 -1.58 20.58 -10.34
C GLU A 211 -1.13 19.61 -11.43
N ILE A 212 -1.75 18.43 -11.53
CA ILE A 212 -1.49 17.48 -12.62
C ILE A 212 -1.75 18.13 -13.98
N PHE A 213 -2.92 18.74 -14.17
CA PHE A 213 -3.27 19.40 -15.43
C PHE A 213 -2.36 20.59 -15.74
N ARG A 214 -2.04 21.41 -14.73
CA ARG A 214 -1.12 22.53 -14.88
C ARG A 214 0.26 22.08 -15.37
N GLN A 215 0.82 21.02 -14.79
CA GLN A 215 2.13 20.49 -15.20
C GLN A 215 2.10 19.85 -16.59
N ALA A 216 0.99 19.21 -16.92
CA ALA A 216 0.82 18.57 -18.23
C ALA A 216 0.48 19.56 -19.36
N GLY A 217 0.15 20.83 -19.03
CA GLY A 217 -0.29 21.82 -20.02
C GLY A 217 -1.66 21.50 -20.62
N VAL A 218 -2.52 20.80 -19.86
CA VAL A 218 -3.88 20.40 -20.27
C VAL A 218 -4.88 21.34 -19.61
N GLU A 219 -5.81 21.88 -20.41
CA GLU A 219 -6.88 22.76 -19.93
C GLU A 219 -8.16 21.93 -19.67
N VAL A 220 -8.52 21.77 -18.40
CA VAL A 220 -9.77 21.13 -17.94
C VAL A 220 -10.39 22.02 -16.86
N LYS A 221 -11.74 22.17 -16.88
CA LYS A 221 -12.51 22.97 -15.91
C LYS A 221 -13.06 22.08 -14.80
#